data_8a8a0517214df83ddf01c5c1aa5475cf
#
_entry.id   8a8a0517214df83ddf01c5c1aa5475cf
#
_cell.length_a   1.000
_cell.length_b   1.000
_cell.length_c   1.000
_cell.angle_alpha   90.00
_cell.angle_beta   90.00
_cell.angle_gamma   90.00
#
_symmetry.space_group_name_H-M   'P 1'
#
loop_
_entity.id
_entity.type
_entity.pdbx_description
1 polymer ?
#
loop_
_entity_poly.entity_id
_entity_poly.type
_entity_poly.pdbx_seq_one_letter_code
_entity_poly.pdbx_strand_id
1 'polypeptide(L)'
;MNNEEKDFELSEKYIDFCNTTDNVDVDVLEGTTASGKTTIAAGIKFMEMVSASNKKEHIIAARTTGVAEKNIINQDNGILDIHKNATYFGNGDKDHKFPHIKFENKIIYVLSYKNKDQWENALGGQYGCVYIDEGNIADIDFVREILTRNDYLCITLNPDDPNLPIYDEVINHARPYKKYANDVPNEIMKELNKVEPKKNYRYWFFTFYDNKGLTEEEIEKKKTVAPIGTKLYKNKIQGLRGKATGLCFNLQPKNIITLEEAKKMKFKLFSIGCDTSYSKESHDKVTLEGVGITTDNKCVLLKERTFNNRDRTIPFAPSDVVQWSVEFMEEFKNEWGFARTCF
;
A
#
# COMPACT_ATOMS: atom_id res chain seq x y z
N MET A 1 -37.97 -20.73 -3.55
CA MET A 1 -37.19 -19.61 -3.07
C MET A 1 -36.90 -18.76 -4.30
N ASN A 2 -37.58 -17.63 -4.42
CA ASN A 2 -37.34 -16.71 -5.53
C ASN A 2 -35.99 -16.08 -5.32
N ASN A 3 -35.01 -16.42 -6.15
CA ASN A 3 -33.82 -15.59 -6.35
C ASN A 3 -34.32 -14.34 -7.08
N GLU A 4 -34.68 -13.30 -6.34
CA GLU A 4 -34.71 -11.97 -6.89
C GLU A 4 -33.26 -11.66 -7.26
N GLU A 5 -32.94 -11.59 -8.55
CA GLU A 5 -31.71 -10.97 -9.04
C GLU A 5 -31.69 -9.55 -8.42
N LYS A 6 -30.81 -9.32 -7.44
CA LYS A 6 -30.60 -7.98 -6.92
C LYS A 6 -30.01 -7.17 -8.08
N ASP A 7 -30.82 -6.27 -8.64
CA ASP A 7 -30.35 -5.32 -9.63
C ASP A 7 -29.12 -4.59 -9.07
N PHE A 8 -28.01 -4.64 -9.81
CA PHE A 8 -26.76 -4.00 -9.44
C PHE A 8 -26.88 -2.50 -9.67
N GLU A 9 -27.28 -1.76 -8.61
CA GLU A 9 -27.48 -0.32 -8.66
C GLU A 9 -26.18 0.43 -8.37
N LEU A 10 -25.81 1.35 -9.26
CA LEU A 10 -24.66 2.26 -9.08
C LEU A 10 -25.10 3.59 -8.46
N SER A 11 -24.29 4.14 -7.56
CA SER A 11 -24.46 5.53 -7.13
C SER A 11 -24.14 6.49 -8.27
N GLU A 12 -24.68 7.72 -8.22
CA GLU A 12 -24.41 8.77 -9.21
C GLU A 12 -22.89 9.00 -9.37
N LYS A 13 -22.14 8.97 -8.25
CA LYS A 13 -20.68 9.12 -8.27
C LYS A 13 -19.99 8.00 -9.04
N TYR A 14 -20.44 6.76 -8.91
CA TYR A 14 -19.92 5.65 -9.69
C TYR A 14 -20.32 5.71 -11.16
N ILE A 15 -21.53 6.18 -11.46
CA ILE A 15 -21.95 6.43 -12.84
C ILE A 15 -21.04 7.49 -13.49
N ASP A 16 -20.81 8.60 -12.82
CA ASP A 16 -19.91 9.65 -13.32
C ASP A 16 -18.47 9.16 -13.45
N PHE A 17 -17.98 8.36 -12.51
CA PHE A 17 -16.67 7.73 -12.59
C PHE A 17 -16.54 6.84 -13.84
N CYS A 18 -17.50 5.96 -14.08
CA CYS A 18 -17.49 5.07 -15.24
C CYS A 18 -17.57 5.88 -16.56
N ASN A 19 -18.43 6.89 -16.63
CA ASN A 19 -18.61 7.69 -17.83
C ASN A 19 -17.46 8.65 -18.13
N THR A 20 -16.56 8.90 -17.17
CA THR A 20 -15.44 9.85 -17.35
C THR A 20 -14.24 9.13 -17.98
N THR A 21 -14.28 8.85 -19.30
CA THR A 21 -13.27 8.07 -20.03
C THR A 21 -12.26 8.92 -20.80
N ASP A 22 -12.63 10.17 -21.16
CA ASP A 22 -11.78 11.03 -21.97
C ASP A 22 -10.72 11.76 -21.16
N ASN A 23 -9.51 11.87 -21.73
CA ASN A 23 -8.39 12.62 -21.14
C ASN A 23 -8.10 12.20 -19.67
N VAL A 24 -8.02 10.89 -19.45
CA VAL A 24 -7.59 10.30 -18.18
C VAL A 24 -6.41 9.38 -18.41
N ASP A 25 -5.31 9.67 -17.71
CA ASP A 25 -4.12 8.83 -17.70
C ASP A 25 -4.09 7.97 -16.42
N VAL A 26 -4.53 8.54 -15.29
CA VAL A 26 -4.58 7.84 -14.00
C VAL A 26 -5.87 8.18 -13.26
N ASP A 27 -6.59 7.15 -12.86
CA ASP A 27 -7.67 7.22 -11.87
C ASP A 27 -7.23 6.61 -10.54
N VAL A 28 -7.32 7.36 -9.46
CA VAL A 28 -7.07 6.93 -8.09
C VAL A 28 -8.38 6.87 -7.32
N LEU A 29 -8.75 5.69 -6.84
CA LEU A 29 -9.93 5.49 -6.00
C LEU A 29 -9.50 5.16 -4.57
N GLU A 30 -9.61 6.11 -3.68
CA GLU A 30 -9.30 5.97 -2.25
C GLU A 30 -10.59 6.07 -1.42
N GLY A 31 -10.64 5.45 -0.24
CA GLY A 31 -11.79 5.56 0.65
C GLY A 31 -12.01 4.38 1.56
N THR A 32 -13.22 4.27 2.14
CA THR A 32 -13.53 3.23 3.14
C THR A 32 -13.48 1.82 2.56
N THR A 33 -13.31 0.81 3.41
CA THR A 33 -13.52 -0.58 3.00
C THR A 33 -14.97 -0.80 2.54
N ALA A 34 -15.20 -1.83 1.73
CA ALA A 34 -16.54 -2.21 1.25
C ALA A 34 -17.35 -1.10 0.55
N SER A 35 -16.69 -0.04 0.07
CA SER A 35 -17.34 0.99 -0.74
C SER A 35 -17.65 0.59 -2.18
N GLY A 36 -17.24 -0.61 -2.63
CA GLY A 36 -17.47 -1.10 -3.99
C GLY A 36 -16.34 -0.80 -4.99
N LYS A 37 -15.25 -0.17 -4.54
CA LYS A 37 -14.15 0.30 -5.42
C LYS A 37 -13.62 -0.77 -6.36
N THR A 38 -13.22 -1.93 -5.82
CA THR A 38 -12.63 -3.02 -6.61
C THR A 38 -13.61 -3.54 -7.66
N THR A 39 -14.84 -3.82 -7.28
CA THR A 39 -15.87 -4.36 -8.18
C THR A 39 -16.14 -3.41 -9.36
N ILE A 40 -16.35 -2.12 -9.07
CA ILE A 40 -16.75 -1.16 -10.11
C ILE A 40 -15.55 -0.71 -10.93
N ALA A 41 -14.40 -0.47 -10.28
CA ALA A 41 -13.22 -0.03 -11.00
C ALA A 41 -12.65 -1.13 -11.91
N ALA A 42 -12.51 -2.37 -11.41
CA ALA A 42 -12.01 -3.48 -12.22
C ALA A 42 -13.06 -4.07 -13.14
N GLY A 43 -14.27 -4.34 -12.60
CA GLY A 43 -15.32 -5.06 -13.33
C GLY A 43 -16.04 -4.21 -14.38
N ILE A 44 -16.14 -2.89 -14.20
CA ILE A 44 -16.84 -2.02 -15.16
C ILE A 44 -15.86 -1.09 -15.86
N LYS A 45 -15.33 -0.08 -15.16
CA LYS A 45 -14.52 0.98 -15.78
C LYS A 45 -13.30 0.46 -16.53
N PHE A 46 -12.50 -0.40 -15.86
CA PHE A 46 -11.29 -0.95 -16.48
C PHE A 46 -11.63 -1.79 -17.70
N MET A 47 -12.67 -2.64 -17.66
CA MET A 47 -13.07 -3.47 -18.79
C MET A 47 -13.58 -2.64 -19.96
N GLU A 48 -14.28 -1.53 -19.73
CA GLU A 48 -14.68 -0.57 -20.77
C GLU A 48 -13.45 0.10 -21.42
N MET A 49 -12.47 0.52 -20.60
CA MET A 49 -11.21 1.10 -21.10
C MET A 49 -10.40 0.08 -21.89
N VAL A 50 -10.40 -1.19 -21.47
CA VAL A 50 -9.77 -2.31 -22.23
C VAL A 50 -10.44 -2.49 -23.57
N SER A 51 -11.77 -2.54 -23.62
CA SER A 51 -12.54 -2.70 -24.88
C SER A 51 -12.26 -1.55 -25.84
N ALA A 52 -12.23 -0.31 -25.34
CA ALA A 52 -11.96 0.90 -26.15
C ALA A 52 -10.50 1.06 -26.58
N SER A 53 -9.54 0.38 -25.92
CA SER A 53 -8.12 0.53 -26.21
C SER A 53 -7.73 -0.04 -27.58
N ASN A 54 -6.80 0.63 -28.27
CA ASN A 54 -6.19 0.11 -29.49
C ASN A 54 -5.12 -0.96 -29.24
N LYS A 55 -4.59 -1.05 -28.00
CA LYS A 55 -3.61 -2.08 -27.61
C LYS A 55 -4.30 -3.41 -27.33
N LYS A 56 -3.57 -4.50 -27.50
CA LYS A 56 -4.08 -5.86 -27.29
C LYS A 56 -3.82 -6.38 -25.87
N GLU A 57 -2.80 -5.87 -25.22
CA GLU A 57 -2.32 -6.37 -23.94
C GLU A 57 -2.60 -5.37 -22.82
N HIS A 58 -3.08 -5.89 -21.70
CA HIS A 58 -3.50 -5.15 -20.51
C HIS A 58 -3.06 -5.89 -19.25
N ILE A 59 -3.13 -5.25 -18.08
CA ILE A 59 -2.72 -5.87 -16.81
C ILE A 59 -3.78 -5.64 -15.75
N ILE A 60 -4.05 -6.69 -14.98
CA ILE A 60 -4.63 -6.63 -13.63
C ILE A 60 -3.55 -7.06 -12.65
N ALA A 61 -3.22 -6.22 -11.68
CA ALA A 61 -2.23 -6.51 -10.66
C ALA A 61 -2.85 -6.48 -9.26
N ALA A 62 -2.55 -7.50 -8.47
CA ALA A 62 -2.94 -7.59 -7.07
C ALA A 62 -1.76 -8.13 -6.24
N ARG A 63 -1.92 -8.21 -4.92
CA ARG A 63 -0.87 -8.72 -4.04
C ARG A 63 -0.35 -10.09 -4.46
N THR A 64 -1.26 -10.99 -4.86
CA THR A 64 -0.95 -12.28 -5.49
C THR A 64 -1.97 -12.57 -6.58
N THR A 65 -1.64 -13.45 -7.53
CA THR A 65 -2.58 -13.90 -8.57
C THR A 65 -3.83 -14.54 -7.97
N GLY A 66 -3.69 -15.33 -6.89
CA GLY A 66 -4.83 -15.91 -6.18
C GLY A 66 -5.74 -14.88 -5.50
N VAL A 67 -5.21 -13.73 -5.05
CA VAL A 67 -6.03 -12.60 -4.56
C VAL A 67 -6.78 -11.96 -5.70
N ALA A 68 -6.15 -11.73 -6.85
CA ALA A 68 -6.82 -11.22 -8.05
C ALA A 68 -7.95 -12.17 -8.49
N GLU A 69 -7.66 -13.46 -8.56
CA GLU A 69 -8.62 -14.49 -8.93
C GLU A 69 -9.85 -14.47 -8.03
N LYS A 70 -9.63 -14.47 -6.71
CA LYS A 70 -10.71 -14.53 -5.72
C LYS A 70 -11.53 -13.23 -5.66
N ASN A 71 -10.85 -12.07 -5.63
CA ASN A 71 -11.49 -10.80 -5.24
C ASN A 71 -11.86 -9.91 -6.45
N ILE A 72 -11.39 -10.24 -7.65
CA ILE A 72 -11.61 -9.42 -8.85
C ILE A 72 -12.28 -10.25 -9.95
N ILE A 73 -11.79 -11.47 -10.18
CA ILE A 73 -12.16 -12.27 -11.35
C ILE A 73 -13.39 -13.12 -11.07
N ASN A 74 -13.36 -13.97 -10.01
CA ASN A 74 -14.37 -15.01 -9.75
C ASN A 74 -15.37 -14.68 -8.64
N GLN A 75 -15.27 -13.51 -7.98
CA GLN A 75 -16.26 -13.12 -6.98
C GLN A 75 -17.62 -12.81 -7.59
N ASP A 76 -18.66 -12.79 -6.77
CA ASP A 76 -19.98 -12.28 -7.16
C ASP A 76 -19.85 -10.82 -7.62
N ASN A 77 -20.40 -10.51 -8.79
CA ASN A 77 -20.18 -9.25 -9.52
C ASN A 77 -18.69 -8.99 -9.89
N GLY A 78 -17.87 -10.03 -9.97
CA GLY A 78 -16.51 -9.96 -10.52
C GLY A 78 -16.52 -9.92 -12.05
N ILE A 79 -15.32 -9.89 -12.64
CA ILE A 79 -15.16 -9.73 -14.09
C ILE A 79 -15.90 -10.84 -14.87
N LEU A 80 -15.78 -12.11 -14.48
CA LEU A 80 -16.44 -13.22 -15.18
C LEU A 80 -17.94 -13.28 -14.93
N ASP A 81 -18.41 -12.68 -13.87
CA ASP A 81 -19.84 -12.58 -13.61
C ASP A 81 -20.50 -11.47 -14.43
N ILE A 82 -19.84 -10.32 -14.55
CA ILE A 82 -20.32 -9.18 -15.35
C ILE A 82 -20.14 -9.45 -16.86
N HIS A 83 -18.97 -9.96 -17.28
CA HIS A 83 -18.60 -10.14 -18.68
C HIS A 83 -18.62 -11.63 -19.06
N LYS A 84 -19.77 -12.14 -19.49
CA LYS A 84 -19.95 -13.57 -19.86
C LYS A 84 -19.13 -14.02 -21.07
N ASN A 85 -18.61 -13.07 -21.86
CA ASN A 85 -17.70 -13.29 -22.97
C ASN A 85 -16.20 -13.28 -22.56
N ALA A 86 -15.89 -13.05 -21.28
CA ALA A 86 -14.53 -13.17 -20.75
C ALA A 86 -14.24 -14.61 -20.30
N THR A 87 -13.02 -15.06 -20.50
CA THR A 87 -12.55 -16.39 -20.05
C THR A 87 -11.20 -16.27 -19.35
N TYR A 88 -11.09 -16.83 -18.14
CA TYR A 88 -9.86 -16.80 -17.35
C TYR A 88 -9.05 -18.09 -17.49
N PHE A 89 -7.75 -17.95 -17.69
CA PHE A 89 -6.76 -19.00 -17.81
C PHE A 89 -5.71 -18.88 -16.69
N GLY A 90 -6.00 -19.45 -15.51
CA GLY A 90 -5.18 -19.29 -14.30
C GLY A 90 -3.76 -19.90 -14.38
N ASN A 91 -3.56 -20.87 -15.28
CA ASN A 91 -2.26 -21.50 -15.54
C ASN A 91 -1.66 -21.09 -16.90
N GLY A 92 -2.22 -20.05 -17.52
CA GLY A 92 -1.90 -19.72 -18.92
C GLY A 92 -2.49 -20.72 -19.91
N ASP A 93 -2.12 -20.57 -21.18
CA ASP A 93 -2.47 -21.49 -22.25
C ASP A 93 -1.27 -21.75 -23.16
N LYS A 94 -1.48 -22.38 -24.33
CA LYS A 94 -0.41 -22.69 -25.29
C LYS A 94 0.30 -21.45 -25.84
N ASP A 95 -0.44 -20.34 -25.98
CA ASP A 95 0.03 -19.09 -26.62
C ASP A 95 0.52 -18.09 -25.57
N HIS A 96 -0.11 -18.05 -24.38
CA HIS A 96 0.19 -17.15 -23.28
C HIS A 96 0.46 -17.93 -21.98
N LYS A 97 1.72 -17.93 -21.52
CA LYS A 97 2.17 -18.76 -20.38
C LYS A 97 1.81 -18.21 -19.00
N PHE A 98 1.52 -16.91 -18.92
CA PHE A 98 1.10 -16.28 -17.65
C PHE A 98 -0.41 -16.38 -17.45
N PRO A 99 -0.90 -16.33 -16.19
CA PRO A 99 -2.32 -16.18 -15.90
C PRO A 99 -2.90 -14.97 -16.64
N HIS A 100 -4.02 -15.18 -17.34
CA HIS A 100 -4.62 -14.11 -18.13
C HIS A 100 -6.13 -14.30 -18.34
N ILE A 101 -6.80 -13.20 -18.68
CA ILE A 101 -8.18 -13.20 -19.15
C ILE A 101 -8.17 -12.92 -20.64
N LYS A 102 -8.91 -13.72 -21.42
CA LYS A 102 -9.27 -13.40 -22.79
C LYS A 102 -10.62 -12.70 -22.79
N PHE A 103 -10.65 -11.51 -23.35
CA PHE A 103 -11.86 -10.69 -23.47
C PHE A 103 -11.86 -10.04 -24.86
N GLU A 104 -12.88 -10.34 -25.67
CA GLU A 104 -12.90 -9.93 -27.08
C GLU A 104 -11.60 -10.37 -27.82
N ASN A 105 -10.87 -9.42 -28.41
CA ASN A 105 -9.57 -9.65 -29.03
C ASN A 105 -8.38 -9.20 -28.13
N LYS A 106 -8.61 -9.08 -26.84
CA LYS A 106 -7.65 -8.57 -25.84
C LYS A 106 -7.16 -9.68 -24.93
N ILE A 107 -5.96 -9.49 -24.41
CA ILE A 107 -5.33 -10.31 -23.37
C ILE A 107 -5.09 -9.41 -22.16
N ILE A 108 -5.61 -9.81 -21.00
CA ILE A 108 -5.42 -9.10 -19.74
C ILE A 108 -4.61 -10.01 -18.83
N TYR A 109 -3.31 -9.75 -18.69
CA TYR A 109 -2.44 -10.52 -17.81
C TYR A 109 -2.78 -10.26 -16.36
N VAL A 110 -2.76 -11.33 -15.54
CA VAL A 110 -3.03 -11.28 -14.10
C VAL A 110 -1.72 -11.47 -13.36
N LEU A 111 -1.22 -10.41 -12.71
CA LEU A 111 0.11 -10.38 -12.11
C LEU A 111 0.08 -10.22 -10.59
N SER A 112 1.12 -10.73 -9.94
CA SER A 112 1.43 -10.45 -8.55
C SER A 112 2.46 -9.35 -8.43
N TYR A 113 2.14 -8.23 -7.77
CA TYR A 113 3.14 -7.19 -7.50
C TYR A 113 4.04 -7.52 -6.29
N LYS A 114 3.75 -8.58 -5.52
CA LYS A 114 4.59 -9.04 -4.42
C LYS A 114 5.81 -9.84 -4.89
N ASN A 115 5.70 -10.52 -6.03
CA ASN A 115 6.75 -11.40 -6.57
C ASN A 115 7.47 -10.70 -7.70
N LYS A 116 8.70 -10.22 -7.43
CA LYS A 116 9.51 -9.45 -8.37
C LYS A 116 9.79 -10.24 -9.66
N ASP A 117 10.15 -11.51 -9.56
CA ASP A 117 10.44 -12.35 -10.72
C ASP A 117 9.23 -12.52 -11.65
N GLN A 118 8.00 -12.50 -11.10
CA GLN A 118 6.79 -12.63 -11.91
C GLN A 118 6.49 -11.34 -12.68
N TRP A 119 6.54 -10.19 -12.03
CA TRP A 119 6.18 -8.97 -12.71
C TRP A 119 7.31 -8.42 -13.61
N GLU A 120 8.60 -8.61 -13.29
CA GLU A 120 9.70 -8.22 -14.17
C GLU A 120 9.63 -8.95 -15.52
N ASN A 121 9.36 -10.25 -15.52
CA ASN A 121 9.20 -11.02 -16.75
C ASN A 121 7.98 -10.58 -17.59
N ALA A 122 6.95 -10.04 -16.96
CA ALA A 122 5.75 -9.59 -17.66
C ALA A 122 5.86 -8.15 -18.19
N LEU A 123 6.79 -7.33 -17.67
CA LEU A 123 6.93 -5.92 -18.07
C LEU A 123 7.74 -5.69 -19.35
N GLY A 124 8.01 -6.71 -20.17
CA GLY A 124 8.69 -6.56 -21.47
C GLY A 124 7.91 -5.79 -22.53
N GLY A 125 6.60 -5.52 -22.32
CA GLY A 125 5.66 -4.94 -23.28
C GLY A 125 5.23 -3.51 -23.00
N GLN A 126 4.40 -2.99 -23.89
CA GLN A 126 3.64 -1.73 -23.75
C GLN A 126 2.16 -2.08 -23.64
N TYR A 127 1.53 -1.70 -22.53
CA TYR A 127 0.16 -2.07 -22.20
C TYR A 127 -0.82 -0.94 -22.50
N GLY A 128 -2.07 -1.28 -22.77
CA GLY A 128 -3.14 -0.28 -22.91
C GLY A 128 -3.59 0.19 -21.52
N CYS A 129 -4.30 -0.68 -20.83
CA CYS A 129 -4.87 -0.38 -19.52
C CYS A 129 -4.24 -1.23 -18.45
N VAL A 130 -4.01 -0.66 -17.28
CA VAL A 130 -3.54 -1.35 -16.10
C VAL A 130 -4.46 -1.06 -14.91
N TYR A 131 -4.81 -2.09 -14.18
CA TYR A 131 -5.53 -1.99 -12.91
C TYR A 131 -4.67 -2.51 -11.77
N ILE A 132 -4.53 -1.75 -10.69
CA ILE A 132 -3.80 -2.14 -9.46
C ILE A 132 -4.76 -2.14 -8.28
N ASP A 133 -4.98 -3.31 -7.69
CA ASP A 133 -5.75 -3.45 -6.46
C ASP A 133 -4.87 -3.26 -5.23
N GLU A 134 -5.40 -2.60 -4.19
CA GLU A 134 -4.67 -2.28 -2.97
C GLU A 134 -3.29 -1.62 -3.22
N GLY A 135 -3.28 -0.59 -4.06
CA GLY A 135 -2.04 0.10 -4.48
C GLY A 135 -1.15 0.61 -3.35
N ASN A 136 -1.71 0.84 -2.14
CA ASN A 136 -0.95 1.25 -0.95
C ASN A 136 0.08 0.21 -0.48
N ILE A 137 -0.11 -1.07 -0.82
CA ILE A 137 0.82 -2.16 -0.48
C ILE A 137 1.58 -2.71 -1.68
N ALA A 138 1.41 -2.11 -2.86
CA ALA A 138 2.13 -2.49 -4.05
C ALA A 138 3.63 -2.13 -3.94
N ASP A 139 4.48 -2.97 -4.53
CA ASP A 139 5.90 -2.64 -4.68
C ASP A 139 6.03 -1.36 -5.51
N ILE A 140 6.72 -0.37 -4.99
CA ILE A 140 6.83 0.94 -5.65
C ILE A 140 7.61 0.85 -6.98
N ASP A 141 8.58 -0.05 -7.09
CA ASP A 141 9.32 -0.23 -8.33
C ASP A 141 8.43 -0.82 -9.42
N PHE A 142 7.50 -1.73 -9.06
CA PHE A 142 6.46 -2.19 -9.96
C PHE A 142 5.58 -1.04 -10.46
N VAL A 143 5.13 -0.17 -9.56
CA VAL A 143 4.28 0.98 -9.92
C VAL A 143 5.02 1.95 -10.87
N ARG A 144 6.30 2.23 -10.60
CA ARG A 144 7.16 3.08 -11.44
C ARG A 144 7.30 2.52 -12.85
N GLU A 145 7.56 1.21 -12.96
CA GLU A 145 7.66 0.53 -14.25
C GLU A 145 6.33 0.58 -15.04
N ILE A 146 5.22 0.32 -14.36
CA ILE A 146 3.88 0.39 -14.97
C ILE A 146 3.60 1.80 -15.52
N LEU A 147 3.88 2.86 -14.76
CA LEU A 147 3.65 4.24 -15.17
C LEU A 147 4.35 4.63 -16.48
N THR A 148 5.45 3.96 -16.83
CA THR A 148 6.18 4.22 -18.08
C THR A 148 5.67 3.40 -19.26
N ARG A 149 4.75 2.44 -19.04
CA ARG A 149 4.39 1.39 -20.02
C ARG A 149 2.91 1.27 -20.30
N ASN A 150 2.08 2.16 -19.78
CA ASN A 150 0.63 2.11 -19.98
C ASN A 150 0.08 3.40 -20.56
N ASP A 151 -1.12 3.30 -21.14
CA ASP A 151 -1.88 4.46 -21.61
C ASP A 151 -2.90 4.91 -20.54
N TYR A 152 -3.42 3.97 -19.74
CA TYR A 152 -4.38 4.22 -18.67
C TYR A 152 -4.07 3.37 -17.43
N LEU A 153 -4.05 3.97 -16.26
CA LEU A 153 -3.85 3.30 -14.97
C LEU A 153 -5.01 3.60 -14.03
N CYS A 154 -5.60 2.55 -13.48
CA CYS A 154 -6.57 2.65 -12.40
C CYS A 154 -6.02 2.01 -11.12
N ILE A 155 -6.00 2.75 -10.02
CA ILE A 155 -5.50 2.28 -8.72
C ILE A 155 -6.62 2.36 -7.69
N THR A 156 -6.92 1.25 -7.04
CA THR A 156 -7.82 1.23 -5.89
C THR A 156 -7.03 1.00 -4.62
N LEU A 157 -7.40 1.69 -3.54
CA LEU A 157 -6.79 1.51 -2.23
C LEU A 157 -7.72 1.89 -1.08
N ASN A 158 -7.44 1.31 0.08
CA ASN A 158 -7.88 1.90 1.34
C ASN A 158 -6.75 2.79 1.85
N PRO A 159 -7.06 3.93 2.49
CA PRO A 159 -6.03 4.82 3.03
C PRO A 159 -5.07 4.10 3.97
N ASP A 160 -3.80 4.50 3.96
CA ASP A 160 -2.73 3.94 4.78
C ASP A 160 -1.81 5.04 5.33
N ASP A 161 -0.58 4.71 5.67
CA ASP A 161 0.43 5.69 6.11
C ASP A 161 0.73 6.68 4.99
N PRO A 162 0.51 7.99 5.21
CA PRO A 162 0.75 9.01 4.19
C PRO A 162 2.22 9.15 3.76
N ASN A 163 3.18 8.50 4.47
CA ASN A 163 4.58 8.51 4.08
C ASN A 163 4.97 7.37 3.12
N LEU A 164 4.04 6.52 2.71
CA LEU A 164 4.32 5.50 1.70
C LEU A 164 4.67 6.18 0.36
N PRO A 165 5.72 5.75 -0.35
CA PRO A 165 6.20 6.39 -1.58
C PRO A 165 5.11 6.59 -2.65
N ILE A 166 4.16 5.69 -2.75
CA ILE A 166 3.07 5.77 -3.73
C ILE A 166 2.21 7.05 -3.56
N TYR A 167 2.10 7.59 -2.33
CA TYR A 167 1.38 8.85 -2.13
C TYR A 167 2.11 10.02 -2.77
N ASP A 168 3.41 10.15 -2.53
CA ASP A 168 4.18 11.27 -3.05
C ASP A 168 4.45 11.15 -4.55
N GLU A 169 4.63 9.93 -5.07
CA GLU A 169 5.01 9.71 -6.47
C GLU A 169 3.83 9.65 -7.43
N VAL A 170 2.63 9.25 -6.94
CA VAL A 170 1.47 9.00 -7.79
C VAL A 170 0.21 9.68 -7.25
N ILE A 171 -0.26 9.27 -6.07
CA ILE A 171 -1.61 9.57 -5.60
C ILE A 171 -1.80 11.06 -5.35
N ASN A 172 -0.84 11.72 -4.71
CA ASN A 172 -0.93 13.15 -4.40
C ASN A 172 -0.81 14.07 -5.62
N HIS A 173 -0.40 13.53 -6.77
CA HIS A 173 -0.47 14.26 -8.05
C HIS A 173 -1.87 14.28 -8.68
N ALA A 174 -2.79 13.45 -8.21
CA ALA A 174 -4.16 13.44 -8.69
C ALA A 174 -4.99 14.57 -8.07
N ARG A 175 -6.04 15.00 -8.77
CA ARG A 175 -6.98 16.00 -8.27
C ARG A 175 -8.40 15.46 -8.28
N PRO A 176 -9.22 15.80 -7.27
CA PRO A 176 -10.61 15.40 -7.22
C PRO A 176 -11.38 15.84 -8.45
N TYR A 177 -12.25 14.96 -8.93
CA TYR A 177 -13.22 15.34 -9.94
C TYR A 177 -14.08 16.49 -9.39
N LYS A 178 -14.18 17.58 -10.15
CA LYS A 178 -14.70 18.87 -9.66
C LYS A 178 -16.04 18.76 -8.93
N LYS A 179 -16.96 17.94 -9.42
CA LYS A 179 -18.29 17.72 -8.85
C LYS A 179 -18.23 17.14 -7.43
N TYR A 180 -17.22 16.31 -7.14
CA TYR A 180 -17.07 15.59 -5.87
C TYR A 180 -15.87 16.05 -5.03
N ALA A 181 -15.33 17.21 -5.32
CA ALA A 181 -14.19 17.75 -4.57
C ALA A 181 -14.52 17.99 -3.07
N ASN A 182 -15.77 18.33 -2.77
CA ASN A 182 -16.21 18.55 -1.39
C ASN A 182 -16.44 17.24 -0.60
N ASP A 183 -16.51 16.11 -1.26
CA ASP A 183 -16.62 14.79 -0.59
C ASP A 183 -15.28 14.32 -0.03
N VAL A 184 -14.17 14.88 -0.53
CA VAL A 184 -12.84 14.51 -0.08
C VAL A 184 -12.56 15.14 1.28
N PRO A 185 -12.17 14.34 2.30
CA PRO A 185 -11.85 14.85 3.61
C PRO A 185 -10.74 15.93 3.58
N ASN A 186 -10.90 16.97 4.39
CA ASN A 186 -9.95 18.09 4.45
C ASN A 186 -8.50 17.65 4.73
N GLU A 187 -8.30 16.58 5.50
CA GLU A 187 -6.97 16.02 5.78
C GLU A 187 -6.31 15.51 4.49
N ILE A 188 -7.07 14.79 3.66
CA ILE A 188 -6.60 14.28 2.37
C ILE A 188 -6.38 15.43 1.38
N MET A 189 -7.31 16.39 1.31
CA MET A 189 -7.14 17.57 0.45
C MET A 189 -5.87 18.35 0.77
N LYS A 190 -5.51 18.47 2.04
CA LYS A 190 -4.23 19.10 2.44
C LYS A 190 -3.02 18.34 1.90
N GLU A 191 -3.05 17.00 1.91
CA GLU A 191 -1.97 16.17 1.36
C GLU A 191 -1.89 16.30 -0.18
N LEU A 192 -3.03 16.20 -0.87
CA LEU A 192 -3.09 16.38 -2.32
C LEU A 192 -2.54 17.74 -2.76
N ASN A 193 -2.82 18.81 -1.99
CA ASN A 193 -2.41 20.16 -2.33
C ASN A 193 -0.94 20.48 -2.02
N LYS A 194 -0.19 19.58 -1.36
CA LYS A 194 1.25 19.73 -1.15
C LYS A 194 2.09 19.46 -2.41
N VAL A 195 1.52 18.74 -3.36
CA VAL A 195 2.22 18.27 -4.55
C VAL A 195 1.58 18.89 -5.80
N GLU A 196 2.41 19.25 -6.78
CA GLU A 196 1.93 19.77 -8.06
C GLU A 196 1.10 18.71 -8.81
N PRO A 197 -0.08 19.09 -9.35
CA PRO A 197 -0.93 18.15 -10.07
C PRO A 197 -0.31 17.73 -11.40
N LYS A 198 -0.44 16.45 -11.72
CA LYS A 198 -0.20 15.98 -13.08
C LYS A 198 -1.49 16.09 -13.90
N LYS A 199 -1.32 16.47 -15.18
CA LYS A 199 -2.46 16.54 -16.11
C LYS A 199 -3.10 15.15 -16.24
N ASN A 200 -4.43 15.13 -16.33
CA ASN A 200 -5.21 13.89 -16.51
C ASN A 200 -5.12 12.86 -15.36
N TYR A 201 -4.58 13.23 -14.18
CA TYR A 201 -4.62 12.41 -12.98
C TYR A 201 -5.83 12.79 -12.16
N ARG A 202 -6.78 11.86 -11.96
CA ARG A 202 -8.05 12.09 -11.25
C ARG A 202 -8.07 11.34 -9.94
N TYR A 203 -8.66 11.95 -8.94
CA TYR A 203 -8.83 11.42 -7.61
C TYR A 203 -10.31 11.27 -7.28
N TRP A 204 -10.71 10.11 -6.78
CA TRP A 204 -12.06 9.77 -6.38
C TRP A 204 -12.07 9.26 -4.94
N PHE A 205 -12.92 9.86 -4.11
CA PHE A 205 -13.09 9.42 -2.73
C PHE A 205 -14.43 8.72 -2.56
N PHE A 206 -14.39 7.44 -2.16
CA PHE A 206 -15.58 6.61 -2.00
C PHE A 206 -15.74 6.15 -0.56
N THR A 207 -17.01 6.13 -0.09
CA THR A 207 -17.40 5.69 1.23
C THR A 207 -18.39 4.52 1.16
N PHE A 208 -18.76 3.94 2.29
CA PHE A 208 -19.82 2.94 2.37
C PHE A 208 -21.12 3.40 1.70
N TYR A 209 -21.45 4.68 1.77
CA TYR A 209 -22.69 5.27 1.25
C TYR A 209 -22.73 5.31 -0.29
N ASP A 210 -21.59 5.21 -0.94
CA ASP A 210 -21.48 5.14 -2.39
C ASP A 210 -21.77 3.71 -2.91
N ASN A 211 -21.78 2.69 -2.02
CA ASN A 211 -22.10 1.31 -2.36
C ASN A 211 -23.57 1.03 -2.11
N LYS A 212 -24.40 1.09 -3.17
CA LYS A 212 -25.84 0.83 -3.12
C LYS A 212 -26.21 -0.62 -2.80
N GLY A 213 -25.26 -1.55 -2.91
CA GLY A 213 -25.46 -2.95 -2.52
C GLY A 213 -25.45 -3.18 -1.00
N LEU A 214 -25.08 -2.17 -0.18
CA LEU A 214 -25.09 -2.28 1.27
C LEU A 214 -26.38 -1.69 1.88
N THR A 215 -26.95 -2.43 2.81
CA THR A 215 -28.04 -1.93 3.66
C THR A 215 -27.49 -1.03 4.78
N GLU A 216 -28.34 -0.20 5.37
CA GLU A 216 -27.96 0.63 6.52
C GLU A 216 -27.46 -0.22 7.70
N GLU A 217 -28.08 -1.37 7.95
CA GLU A 217 -27.67 -2.31 9.01
C GLU A 217 -26.24 -2.85 8.76
N GLU A 218 -25.93 -3.22 7.52
CA GLU A 218 -24.60 -3.69 7.14
C GLU A 218 -23.54 -2.59 7.28
N ILE A 219 -23.88 -1.34 6.95
CA ILE A 219 -23.00 -0.17 7.14
C ILE A 219 -22.73 0.04 8.63
N GLU A 220 -23.75 0.05 9.47
CA GLU A 220 -23.58 0.21 10.93
C GLU A 220 -22.74 -0.95 11.53
N LYS A 221 -22.99 -2.19 11.12
CA LYS A 221 -22.17 -3.33 11.52
C LYS A 221 -20.70 -3.15 11.12
N LYS A 222 -20.41 -2.66 9.91
CA LYS A 222 -19.03 -2.39 9.46
C LYS A 222 -18.34 -1.30 10.27
N LYS A 223 -19.06 -0.26 10.68
CA LYS A 223 -18.51 0.83 11.51
C LYS A 223 -18.05 0.34 12.89
N THR A 224 -18.61 -0.74 13.39
CA THR A 224 -18.26 -1.31 14.71
C THR A 224 -17.15 -2.35 14.68
N VAL A 225 -16.65 -2.74 13.50
CA VAL A 225 -15.62 -3.80 13.36
C VAL A 225 -14.27 -3.41 13.95
N ALA A 226 -13.94 -2.12 13.99
CA ALA A 226 -12.67 -1.64 14.50
C ALA A 226 -12.87 -0.70 15.70
N PRO A 227 -12.03 -0.80 16.76
CA PRO A 227 -12.11 0.10 17.88
C PRO A 227 -11.82 1.55 17.48
N ILE A 228 -12.65 2.47 17.98
CA ILE A 228 -12.47 3.92 17.75
C ILE A 228 -11.09 4.35 18.24
N GLY A 229 -10.41 5.22 17.47
CA GLY A 229 -9.08 5.73 17.78
C GLY A 229 -7.93 4.87 17.28
N THR A 230 -8.19 3.69 16.71
CA THR A 230 -7.16 2.85 16.10
C THR A 230 -6.85 3.29 14.65
N LYS A 231 -5.65 2.97 14.16
CA LYS A 231 -5.30 3.12 12.73
C LYS A 231 -6.31 2.40 11.84
N LEU A 232 -6.73 1.19 12.24
CA LEU A 232 -7.69 0.39 11.51
C LEU A 232 -9.03 1.12 11.35
N TYR A 233 -9.55 1.72 12.44
CA TYR A 233 -10.77 2.53 12.40
C TYR A 233 -10.59 3.74 11.49
N LYS A 234 -9.49 4.48 11.65
CA LYS A 234 -9.18 5.65 10.81
C LYS A 234 -9.13 5.28 9.33
N ASN A 235 -8.37 4.25 8.96
CA ASN A 235 -8.13 3.90 7.56
C ASN A 235 -9.34 3.20 6.92
N LYS A 236 -9.93 2.21 7.60
CA LYS A 236 -10.96 1.34 7.00
C LYS A 236 -12.37 1.89 7.14
N ILE A 237 -12.65 2.60 8.24
CA ILE A 237 -14.00 3.08 8.57
C ILE A 237 -14.17 4.57 8.21
N GLN A 238 -13.23 5.41 8.59
CA GLN A 238 -13.29 6.83 8.26
C GLN A 238 -12.77 7.15 6.85
N GLY A 239 -12.03 6.23 6.22
CA GLY A 239 -11.40 6.47 4.93
C GLY A 239 -10.28 7.51 4.99
N LEU A 240 -9.66 7.71 6.16
CA LEU A 240 -8.63 8.70 6.39
C LEU A 240 -7.24 8.06 6.44
N ARG A 241 -6.25 8.76 5.92
CA ARG A 241 -4.84 8.35 6.00
C ARG A 241 -4.36 8.45 7.44
N GLY A 242 -3.59 7.47 7.88
CA GLY A 242 -3.09 7.44 9.27
C GLY A 242 -1.87 6.57 9.44
N LYS A 243 -0.91 7.09 10.20
CA LYS A 243 0.23 6.30 10.68
C LYS A 243 -0.26 5.22 11.65
N ALA A 244 0.51 4.15 11.78
CA ALA A 244 0.25 3.17 12.82
C ALA A 244 0.25 3.86 14.19
N THR A 245 -0.91 3.89 14.84
CA THR A 245 -1.03 4.27 16.25
C THR A 245 -0.79 3.04 17.11
N GLY A 246 0.39 2.58 17.14
CA GLY A 246 0.81 1.35 17.83
C GLY A 246 2.31 1.28 17.82
N LEU A 247 2.96 2.42 17.55
CA LEU A 247 4.36 2.59 17.90
C LEU A 247 4.44 2.42 19.41
N CYS A 248 5.26 1.50 19.88
CA CYS A 248 5.58 1.37 21.30
C CYS A 248 6.02 2.72 21.89
N PHE A 249 6.51 3.62 21.01
CA PHE A 249 6.92 4.97 21.34
C PHE A 249 6.30 5.98 20.37
N ASN A 250 5.50 6.93 20.89
CA ASN A 250 4.99 8.08 20.15
C ASN A 250 6.05 9.20 20.23
N LEU A 251 7.12 9.06 19.43
CA LEU A 251 8.20 10.05 19.40
C LEU A 251 7.73 11.33 18.72
N GLN A 252 7.91 12.44 19.38
CA GLN A 252 7.62 13.80 18.93
C GLN A 252 8.94 14.58 18.79
N PRO A 253 9.02 15.68 18.03
CA PRO A 253 10.26 16.49 17.95
C PRO A 253 10.83 16.88 19.31
N LYS A 254 9.98 17.12 20.30
CA LYS A 254 10.38 17.40 21.70
C LYS A 254 11.06 16.22 22.41
N ASN A 255 10.96 14.99 21.87
CA ASN A 255 11.64 13.81 22.42
C ASN A 255 13.02 13.60 21.82
N ILE A 256 13.42 14.42 20.84
CA ILE A 256 14.77 14.42 20.27
C ILE A 256 15.59 15.39 21.08
N ILE A 257 16.73 14.92 21.61
CA ILE A 257 17.67 15.72 22.39
C ILE A 257 19.05 15.69 21.73
N THR A 258 19.82 16.69 21.95
CA THR A 258 21.21 16.75 21.50
C THR A 258 22.13 15.88 22.37
N LEU A 259 23.29 15.48 21.82
CA LEU A 259 24.29 14.76 22.59
C LEU A 259 24.76 15.54 23.84
N GLU A 260 24.86 16.87 23.71
CA GLU A 260 25.24 17.74 24.83
C GLU A 260 24.19 17.75 25.94
N GLU A 261 22.92 17.73 25.61
CA GLU A 261 21.82 17.61 26.56
C GLU A 261 21.84 16.24 27.24
N ALA A 262 22.04 15.16 26.45
CA ALA A 262 22.15 13.80 26.98
C ALA A 262 23.32 13.69 27.99
N LYS A 263 24.48 14.27 27.69
CA LYS A 263 25.67 14.28 28.59
C LYS A 263 25.44 15.02 29.91
N LYS A 264 24.47 15.93 29.98
CA LYS A 264 24.10 16.63 31.23
C LYS A 264 23.10 15.83 32.09
N MET A 265 22.51 14.76 31.54
CA MET A 265 21.56 13.95 32.28
C MET A 265 22.24 13.02 33.29
N LYS A 266 21.55 12.71 34.36
CA LYS A 266 22.01 11.73 35.36
C LYS A 266 21.34 10.38 35.06
N PHE A 267 22.15 9.40 34.74
CA PHE A 267 21.70 8.03 34.49
C PHE A 267 21.95 7.14 35.71
N LYS A 268 21.00 6.24 35.95
CA LYS A 268 21.10 5.22 37.03
C LYS A 268 21.45 3.84 36.47
N LEU A 269 21.21 3.60 35.19
CA LEU A 269 21.40 2.32 34.52
C LEU A 269 21.66 2.54 33.04
N PHE A 270 22.56 1.73 32.47
CA PHE A 270 22.72 1.58 31.03
C PHE A 270 22.44 0.15 30.62
N SER A 271 21.89 -0.03 29.43
CA SER A 271 21.64 -1.33 28.81
C SER A 271 21.96 -1.31 27.33
N ILE A 272 22.44 -2.42 26.79
CA ILE A 272 22.64 -2.61 25.36
C ILE A 272 21.78 -3.78 24.91
N GLY A 273 20.95 -3.56 23.89
CA GLY A 273 20.16 -4.57 23.22
C GLY A 273 20.71 -4.88 21.83
N CYS A 274 20.48 -6.10 21.37
CA CYS A 274 20.78 -6.55 20.02
C CYS A 274 19.54 -7.22 19.44
N ASP A 275 19.08 -6.73 18.28
CA ASP A 275 18.11 -7.41 17.44
C ASP A 275 18.81 -7.93 16.20
N THR A 276 18.55 -9.19 15.82
CA THR A 276 19.31 -9.86 14.76
C THR A 276 18.43 -10.25 13.58
N SER A 277 18.91 -9.95 12.37
CA SER A 277 18.33 -10.41 11.11
C SER A 277 19.43 -10.71 10.09
N TYR A 278 19.43 -11.92 9.54
CA TYR A 278 20.46 -12.38 8.61
C TYR A 278 19.98 -12.53 7.17
N SER A 279 18.69 -12.30 6.90
CA SER A 279 18.12 -12.46 5.56
C SER A 279 18.65 -11.42 4.58
N LYS A 280 18.99 -11.85 3.35
CA LYS A 280 19.29 -10.99 2.22
C LYS A 280 18.04 -10.36 1.60
N GLU A 281 16.91 -11.02 1.75
CA GLU A 281 15.63 -10.62 1.13
C GLU A 281 14.80 -9.71 2.04
N SER A 282 15.10 -9.69 3.33
CA SER A 282 14.38 -8.88 4.31
C SER A 282 14.91 -7.47 4.37
N HIS A 283 14.02 -6.51 4.59
CA HIS A 283 14.36 -5.14 4.98
C HIS A 283 14.81 -5.03 6.45
N ASP A 284 14.71 -6.14 7.21
CA ASP A 284 15.12 -6.17 8.60
C ASP A 284 16.64 -6.00 8.72
N LYS A 285 17.05 -5.41 9.82
CA LYS A 285 18.45 -5.06 10.11
C LYS A 285 18.90 -5.77 11.37
N VAL A 286 20.20 -6.05 11.46
CA VAL A 286 20.81 -6.21 12.77
C VAL A 286 20.94 -4.84 13.39
N THR A 287 20.42 -4.67 14.59
CA THR A 287 20.46 -3.38 15.29
C THR A 287 21.08 -3.56 16.66
N LEU A 288 22.07 -2.72 16.98
CA LEU A 288 22.67 -2.60 18.31
C LEU A 288 22.24 -1.25 18.87
N GLU A 289 21.59 -1.27 20.03
CA GLU A 289 21.05 -0.08 20.68
C GLU A 289 21.58 0.05 22.11
N GLY A 290 22.24 1.16 22.40
CA GLY A 290 22.68 1.53 23.75
C GLY A 290 21.73 2.56 24.35
N VAL A 291 21.09 2.20 25.45
CA VAL A 291 20.12 3.05 26.15
C VAL A 291 20.54 3.37 27.57
N GLY A 292 20.17 4.56 28.04
CA GLY A 292 20.31 4.98 29.43
C GLY A 292 18.97 5.22 30.08
N ILE A 293 18.81 4.76 31.32
CA ILE A 293 17.66 5.07 32.18
C ILE A 293 18.08 6.18 33.15
N THR A 294 17.44 7.32 33.04
CA THR A 294 17.69 8.46 33.91
C THR A 294 17.17 8.22 35.35
N THR A 295 17.61 9.04 36.29
CA THR A 295 17.16 8.97 37.68
C THR A 295 15.67 9.25 37.83
N ASP A 296 15.05 9.98 36.91
CA ASP A 296 13.60 10.23 36.81
C ASP A 296 12.84 9.22 35.93
N ASN A 297 13.44 8.05 35.68
CA ASN A 297 12.87 6.92 34.90
C ASN A 297 12.58 7.17 33.43
N LYS A 298 13.23 8.12 32.79
CA LYS A 298 13.16 8.28 31.33
C LYS A 298 14.15 7.35 30.64
N CYS A 299 13.73 6.72 29.56
CA CYS A 299 14.59 5.95 28.68
C CYS A 299 15.13 6.86 27.55
N VAL A 300 16.45 6.86 27.37
CA VAL A 300 17.13 7.68 26.37
C VAL A 300 17.95 6.75 25.49
N LEU A 301 17.71 6.76 24.16
CA LEU A 301 18.57 6.11 23.18
C LEU A 301 19.82 6.98 23.02
N LEU A 302 20.98 6.42 23.36
CA LEU A 302 22.24 7.14 23.41
C LEU A 302 23.16 6.82 22.24
N LYS A 303 23.07 5.58 21.72
CA LYS A 303 23.88 5.11 20.62
C LYS A 303 23.16 4.03 19.85
N GLU A 304 23.25 4.06 18.54
CA GLU A 304 22.69 3.05 17.64
C GLU A 304 23.69 2.67 16.57
N ARG A 305 23.71 1.39 16.18
CA ARG A 305 24.43 0.91 15.02
C ARG A 305 23.60 -0.15 14.31
N THR A 306 23.40 0.02 13.01
CA THR A 306 22.58 -0.90 12.19
C THR A 306 23.37 -1.48 11.05
N PHE A 307 23.09 -2.75 10.71
CA PHE A 307 23.68 -3.46 9.58
C PHE A 307 22.59 -4.18 8.79
N ASN A 308 22.73 -4.21 7.46
CA ASN A 308 21.81 -4.91 6.58
C ASN A 308 22.59 -5.73 5.55
N ASN A 309 22.11 -6.95 5.25
CA ASN A 309 22.73 -7.84 4.25
C ASN A 309 22.32 -7.49 2.81
N ARG A 310 21.25 -6.72 2.62
CA ARG A 310 20.65 -6.44 1.29
C ARG A 310 21.65 -5.82 0.31
N ASP A 311 22.47 -4.88 0.78
CA ASP A 311 23.40 -4.12 -0.06
C ASP A 311 24.83 -4.68 -0.02
N ARG A 312 25.02 -5.89 0.53
CA ARG A 312 26.33 -6.53 0.66
C ARG A 312 26.54 -7.61 -0.40
N THR A 313 27.67 -7.55 -1.08
CA THR A 313 28.11 -8.60 -1.99
C THR A 313 28.34 -9.91 -1.23
N ILE A 314 28.97 -9.83 -0.06
CA ILE A 314 29.20 -10.95 0.85
C ILE A 314 28.34 -10.73 2.10
N PRO A 315 27.35 -11.61 2.38
CA PRO A 315 26.57 -11.53 3.60
C PRO A 315 27.43 -11.65 4.84
N PHE A 316 27.10 -10.90 5.88
CA PHE A 316 27.73 -11.11 7.18
C PHE A 316 27.14 -12.34 7.89
N ALA A 317 27.98 -12.96 8.70
CA ALA A 317 27.66 -14.14 9.52
C ALA A 317 27.38 -13.75 10.98
N PRO A 318 26.81 -14.65 11.80
CA PRO A 318 26.65 -14.43 13.23
C PRO A 318 27.93 -14.03 13.96
N SER A 319 29.10 -14.55 13.53
CA SER A 319 30.42 -14.16 14.06
C SER A 319 30.73 -12.68 13.90
N ASP A 320 30.34 -12.09 12.77
CA ASP A 320 30.55 -10.65 12.52
C ASP A 320 29.70 -9.80 13.48
N VAL A 321 28.46 -10.25 13.75
CA VAL A 321 27.57 -9.58 14.70
C VAL A 321 28.13 -9.65 16.12
N VAL A 322 28.70 -10.79 16.52
CA VAL A 322 29.38 -10.90 17.83
C VAL A 322 30.54 -9.92 17.94
N GLN A 323 31.39 -9.85 16.91
CA GLN A 323 32.50 -8.91 16.89
C GLN A 323 32.01 -7.46 17.01
N TRP A 324 31.04 -7.05 16.19
CA TRP A 324 30.46 -5.71 16.23
C TRP A 324 29.81 -5.40 17.57
N SER A 325 29.20 -6.39 18.20
CA SER A 325 28.60 -6.23 19.55
C SER A 325 29.68 -5.94 20.59
N VAL A 326 30.80 -6.64 20.55
CA VAL A 326 31.92 -6.37 21.46
C VAL A 326 32.51 -4.97 21.23
N GLU A 327 32.76 -4.60 19.98
CA GLU A 327 33.24 -3.24 19.62
C GLU A 327 32.27 -2.17 20.10
N PHE A 328 30.95 -2.36 19.87
CA PHE A 328 29.93 -1.42 20.31
C PHE A 328 29.86 -1.30 21.84
N MET A 329 30.02 -2.41 22.57
CA MET A 329 30.05 -2.41 24.03
C MET A 329 31.25 -1.64 24.59
N GLU A 330 32.44 -1.82 23.99
CA GLU A 330 33.64 -1.08 24.40
C GLU A 330 33.53 0.41 24.14
N GLU A 331 33.02 0.78 22.95
CA GLU A 331 32.78 2.20 22.59
C GLU A 331 31.74 2.81 23.56
N PHE A 332 30.62 2.13 23.79
CA PHE A 332 29.57 2.61 24.68
C PHE A 332 30.08 2.77 26.12
N LYS A 333 30.86 1.79 26.60
CA LYS A 333 31.49 1.87 27.94
C LYS A 333 32.39 3.07 28.07
N ASN A 334 33.21 3.36 27.07
CA ASN A 334 34.11 4.49 27.09
C ASN A 334 33.40 5.85 27.04
N GLU A 335 32.25 5.90 26.39
CA GLU A 335 31.49 7.14 26.19
C GLU A 335 30.49 7.42 27.32
N TRP A 336 29.81 6.39 27.83
CA TRP A 336 28.69 6.50 28.77
C TRP A 336 28.90 5.76 30.07
N GLY A 337 29.64 4.67 30.09
CA GLY A 337 29.86 3.82 31.24
C GLY A 337 29.42 2.37 31.03
N PHE A 338 29.54 1.56 32.09
CA PHE A 338 29.24 0.14 32.04
C PHE A 338 27.75 -0.14 31.80
N ALA A 339 27.43 -0.88 30.77
CA ALA A 339 26.08 -1.29 30.44
C ALA A 339 25.84 -2.80 30.71
N ARG A 340 24.61 -3.15 31.13
CA ARG A 340 24.14 -4.54 31.09
C ARG A 340 23.75 -4.90 29.65
N THR A 341 24.11 -6.09 29.21
CA THR A 341 23.81 -6.59 27.86
C THR A 341 22.63 -7.54 27.88
N CYS A 342 21.73 -7.37 26.91
CA CYS A 342 20.62 -8.28 26.62
C CYS A 342 20.74 -8.71 25.15
N PHE A 343 20.93 -10.01 24.90
CA PHE A 343 20.97 -10.63 23.60
C PHE A 343 19.76 -11.53 23.39
#